data_69597b7bb1c9db16ea205f9b742cf63e
#
_entry.id   69597b7bb1c9db16ea205f9b742cf63e
#
_cell.length_a   1.000
_cell.length_b   1.000
_cell.length_c   1.000
_cell.angle_alpha   90.00
_cell.angle_beta   90.00
_cell.angle_gamma   90.00
#
_symmetry.space_group_name_H-M   'P 1'
#
loop_
_entity.id
_entity.type
_entity.pdbx_description
1 polymer ?
#
loop_
_entity_poly.entity_id
_entity_poly.type
_entity_poly.pdbx_seq_one_letter_code
_entity_poly.pdbx_strand_id
1 'polypeptide(L)'
;MGVNFILQGAEANISRIKKGTEILQEEWNKTEQKAGDVFSDVRVTVKFHEGMELEVKRMKADVEIDCHEPAHFFRGLNWVLNHLEKAEGESEKKEKAYFAGNGLMLDCSRNAVFTVEKVKAMIRILAKLGLNRLLLYTEDTYEVPELPYFGVYRGRYSREEIREIDEYAQIFGIELIPCIQTLAHLHNALKWSEAQKIMDTPDILQVGKEETYEFIEKLLTAVKDSFHTRKIHLGMDEAVQLGLGNYLKENGYKNSSELIKEHCARVLEICRKLGLEPMIWSDMYITSNTGKSYYEVPENADCSDWKKPAPELGLVYWDYYNADTKIYEKMLNVHKQLSDKIVFAGGCWIWNGIAPNYSRSFTCTKAALTTCKKYEVPVVVDSDAHTDALVGCHCFAEKVIREIDFPEELIVNRSVEELKKFLNK
;
A
#
# COMPACT_ATOMS: atom_id res chain seq x y z
N MET A 1 5.55 29.96 21.04
CA MET A 1 4.23 29.47 21.52
C MET A 1 3.78 28.41 20.56
N GLY A 2 3.04 27.40 21.02
CA GLY A 2 2.54 26.35 20.16
C GLY A 2 1.20 26.73 19.50
N VAL A 3 0.84 26.03 18.42
CA VAL A 3 -0.49 26.13 17.82
C VAL A 3 -1.51 25.34 18.62
N ASN A 4 -2.73 25.84 18.72
CA ASN A 4 -3.88 25.16 19.29
C ASN A 4 -5.03 25.19 18.27
N PHE A 5 -5.48 24.02 17.81
CA PHE A 5 -6.59 23.90 16.88
C PHE A 5 -7.92 23.78 17.62
N ILE A 6 -8.82 24.70 17.34
CA ILE A 6 -10.21 24.72 17.86
C ILE A 6 -11.10 24.21 16.72
N LEU A 7 -11.50 22.93 16.78
CA LEU A 7 -12.35 22.32 15.77
C LEU A 7 -13.79 22.79 15.88
N GLN A 8 -14.42 23.16 14.77
CA GLN A 8 -15.79 23.63 14.64
C GLN A 8 -16.51 22.83 13.53
N GLY A 9 -17.80 22.59 13.72
CA GLY A 9 -18.62 21.84 12.76
C GLY A 9 -19.58 20.88 13.44
N ALA A 10 -20.20 19.99 12.67
CA ALA A 10 -21.06 18.95 13.21
C ALA A 10 -20.26 17.98 14.12
N GLU A 11 -20.82 17.63 15.27
CA GLU A 11 -20.15 16.75 16.25
C GLU A 11 -19.69 15.42 15.65
N ALA A 12 -20.52 14.85 14.77
CA ALA A 12 -20.16 13.62 14.03
C ALA A 12 -18.91 13.79 13.14
N ASN A 13 -18.68 14.97 12.57
CA ASN A 13 -17.49 15.27 11.78
C ASN A 13 -16.27 15.44 12.67
N ILE A 14 -16.42 16.20 13.75
CA ILE A 14 -15.35 16.46 14.71
C ILE A 14 -14.85 15.16 15.34
N SER A 15 -15.74 14.27 15.75
CA SER A 15 -15.39 12.99 16.39
C SER A 15 -14.45 12.12 15.53
N ARG A 16 -14.59 12.20 14.20
CA ARG A 16 -13.77 11.43 13.24
C ARG A 16 -12.32 11.90 13.15
N ILE A 17 -12.01 13.12 13.52
CA ILE A 17 -10.71 13.76 13.26
C ILE A 17 -10.03 14.31 14.52
N LYS A 18 -10.77 14.45 15.63
CA LYS A 18 -10.30 15.11 16.85
C LYS A 18 -8.98 14.53 17.36
N LYS A 19 -8.95 13.23 17.58
CA LYS A 19 -7.76 12.53 18.12
C LYS A 19 -6.53 12.67 17.21
N GLY A 20 -6.72 12.56 15.90
CA GLY A 20 -5.64 12.74 14.92
C GLY A 20 -5.12 14.18 14.88
N THR A 21 -6.02 15.16 15.01
CA THR A 21 -5.66 16.59 15.10
C THR A 21 -4.81 16.86 16.34
N GLU A 22 -5.21 16.35 17.50
CA GLU A 22 -4.47 16.49 18.76
C GLU A 22 -3.04 15.89 18.63
N ILE A 23 -2.91 14.71 18.03
CA ILE A 23 -1.62 14.06 17.81
C ILE A 23 -0.71 14.89 16.89
N LEU A 24 -1.22 15.38 15.76
CA LEU A 24 -0.42 16.17 14.83
C LEU A 24 -0.07 17.55 15.40
N GLN A 25 -0.96 18.14 16.18
CA GLN A 25 -0.70 19.39 16.90
C GLN A 25 0.44 19.21 17.94
N GLU A 26 0.40 18.13 18.71
CA GLU A 26 1.47 17.84 19.67
C GLU A 26 2.82 17.58 18.97
N GLU A 27 2.81 16.84 17.87
CA GLU A 27 4.01 16.58 17.08
C GLU A 27 4.59 17.89 16.55
N TRP A 28 3.76 18.75 15.96
CA TRP A 28 4.15 20.06 15.45
C TRP A 28 4.75 20.92 16.56
N ASN A 29 4.06 21.03 17.69
CA ASN A 29 4.51 21.87 18.82
C ASN A 29 5.84 21.39 19.42
N LYS A 30 6.19 20.10 19.29
CA LYS A 30 7.49 19.56 19.75
C LYS A 30 8.62 19.85 18.77
N THR A 31 8.33 19.88 17.47
CA THR A 31 9.36 20.03 16.43
C THR A 31 9.65 21.48 16.06
N GLU A 32 8.66 22.36 16.08
CA GLU A 32 8.73 23.74 15.57
C GLU A 32 8.79 24.80 16.66
N GLN A 33 9.44 24.53 17.78
CA GLN A 33 9.59 25.50 18.90
C GLN A 33 10.34 26.81 18.54
N LYS A 34 10.76 26.99 17.28
CA LYS A 34 11.59 28.13 16.81
C LYS A 34 10.87 29.12 15.91
N ALA A 35 9.64 28.87 15.49
CA ALA A 35 8.91 29.80 14.64
C ALA A 35 8.33 30.96 15.46
N GLY A 36 8.56 32.18 14.98
CA GLY A 36 8.15 33.42 15.62
C GLY A 36 6.62 33.52 15.84
N ASP A 37 6.05 34.73 15.99
CA ASP A 37 4.65 35.01 16.34
C ASP A 37 3.59 34.21 15.58
N VAL A 38 3.46 32.91 15.89
CA VAL A 38 2.43 32.02 15.37
C VAL A 38 1.17 32.21 16.22
N PHE A 39 0.01 32.25 15.59
CA PHE A 39 -1.28 32.32 16.30
C PHE A 39 -1.36 31.18 17.32
N SER A 40 -1.71 31.55 18.58
CA SER A 40 -1.92 30.52 19.61
C SER A 40 -3.14 29.67 19.33
N ASP A 41 -4.24 30.27 18.84
CA ASP A 41 -5.49 29.60 18.53
C ASP A 41 -5.85 29.73 17.05
N VAL A 42 -6.08 28.58 16.40
CA VAL A 42 -6.56 28.50 15.03
C VAL A 42 -7.91 27.79 15.02
N ARG A 43 -8.95 28.48 14.57
CA ARG A 43 -10.29 27.92 14.46
C ARG A 43 -10.44 27.18 13.12
N VAL A 44 -10.69 25.86 13.18
CA VAL A 44 -10.82 25.02 11.99
C VAL A 44 -12.26 24.54 11.85
N THR A 45 -12.98 25.10 10.89
CA THR A 45 -14.32 24.64 10.51
C THR A 45 -14.22 23.50 9.51
N VAL A 46 -14.85 22.36 9.82
CA VAL A 46 -14.75 21.13 9.04
C VAL A 46 -16.09 20.77 8.41
N LYS A 47 -16.05 20.47 7.11
CA LYS A 47 -17.19 19.94 6.37
C LYS A 47 -16.77 18.67 5.63
N PHE A 48 -17.65 17.65 5.62
CA PHE A 48 -17.49 16.46 4.78
C PHE A 48 -18.59 16.41 3.73
N HIS A 49 -18.23 16.07 2.49
CA HIS A 49 -19.13 15.95 1.35
C HIS A 49 -18.85 14.65 0.54
N GLU A 50 -19.71 14.32 -0.43
CA GLU A 50 -19.58 13.10 -1.23
C GLU A 50 -18.55 13.21 -2.38
N GLY A 51 -18.12 14.42 -2.74
CA GLY A 51 -17.12 14.63 -3.81
C GLY A 51 -15.70 14.25 -3.37
N MET A 52 -14.80 14.12 -4.32
CA MET A 52 -13.38 13.78 -4.09
C MET A 52 -12.49 15.02 -3.96
N GLU A 53 -13.08 16.18 -3.87
CA GLU A 53 -12.41 17.47 -3.75
C GLU A 53 -11.97 17.74 -2.30
N LEU A 54 -10.85 18.44 -2.17
CA LEU A 54 -10.38 19.05 -0.94
C LEU A 54 -10.27 20.56 -1.18
N GLU A 55 -10.99 21.35 -0.42
CA GLU A 55 -10.86 22.81 -0.40
C GLU A 55 -10.45 23.28 0.98
N VAL A 56 -9.40 24.09 1.04
CA VAL A 56 -8.93 24.74 2.26
C VAL A 56 -8.94 26.24 2.04
N LYS A 57 -9.67 26.98 2.86
CA LYS A 57 -9.69 28.44 2.89
C LYS A 57 -9.17 28.91 4.23
N ARG A 58 -8.25 29.85 4.20
CA ARG A 58 -7.69 30.44 5.40
C ARG A 58 -7.79 31.96 5.36
N MET A 59 -8.33 32.52 6.43
CA MET A 59 -8.38 33.94 6.68
C MET A 59 -7.82 34.21 8.09
N LYS A 60 -6.55 34.56 8.18
CA LYS A 60 -5.82 34.75 9.47
C LYS A 60 -5.87 33.44 10.31
N ALA A 61 -6.53 33.51 11.49
CA ALA A 61 -6.69 32.38 12.40
C ALA A 61 -7.94 31.52 12.11
N ASP A 62 -8.77 31.90 11.15
CA ASP A 62 -9.95 31.15 10.75
C ASP A 62 -9.62 30.30 9.50
N VAL A 63 -9.94 29.03 9.58
CA VAL A 63 -9.69 28.03 8.53
C VAL A 63 -10.98 27.26 8.26
N GLU A 64 -11.31 27.07 7.01
CA GLU A 64 -12.36 26.15 6.57
C GLU A 64 -11.71 25.03 5.77
N ILE A 65 -11.98 23.77 6.14
CA ILE A 65 -11.56 22.58 5.41
C ILE A 65 -12.82 21.83 4.99
N ASP A 66 -13.05 21.78 3.68
CA ASP A 66 -14.13 21.06 3.05
C ASP A 66 -13.55 19.87 2.26
N CYS A 67 -13.94 18.65 2.59
CA CYS A 67 -13.27 17.44 2.10
C CYS A 67 -14.16 16.20 2.13
N HIS A 68 -13.69 15.11 1.50
CA HIS A 68 -14.45 13.86 1.40
C HIS A 68 -14.31 12.96 2.64
N GLU A 69 -13.09 12.83 3.17
CA GLU A 69 -12.76 11.85 4.20
C GLU A 69 -11.67 12.36 5.17
N PRO A 70 -11.44 11.66 6.30
CA PRO A 70 -10.44 12.09 7.29
C PRO A 70 -9.02 12.21 6.72
N ALA A 71 -8.56 11.33 5.83
CA ALA A 71 -7.23 11.43 5.23
C ALA A 71 -7.08 12.75 4.45
N HIS A 72 -8.11 13.17 3.70
CA HIS A 72 -8.11 14.46 3.01
C HIS A 72 -8.14 15.65 4.00
N PHE A 73 -8.86 15.52 5.11
CA PHE A 73 -8.82 16.53 6.18
C PHE A 73 -7.39 16.72 6.71
N PHE A 74 -6.69 15.65 7.05
CA PHE A 74 -5.33 15.74 7.56
C PHE A 74 -4.34 16.27 6.52
N ARG A 75 -4.57 16.02 5.24
CA ARG A 75 -3.86 16.68 4.14
C ARG A 75 -4.06 18.20 4.17
N GLY A 76 -5.31 18.64 4.30
CA GLY A 76 -5.65 20.05 4.44
C GLY A 76 -5.04 20.68 5.69
N LEU A 77 -5.13 19.99 6.83
CA LEU A 77 -4.54 20.44 8.09
C LEU A 77 -3.01 20.58 7.99
N ASN A 78 -2.33 19.65 7.33
CA ASN A 78 -0.89 19.73 7.06
C ASN A 78 -0.55 20.96 6.20
N TRP A 79 -1.38 21.26 5.20
CA TRP A 79 -1.21 22.49 4.42
C TRP A 79 -1.33 23.73 5.30
N VAL A 80 -2.32 23.79 6.21
CA VAL A 80 -2.49 24.89 7.16
C VAL A 80 -1.25 25.05 8.04
N LEU A 81 -0.75 23.96 8.63
CA LEU A 81 0.45 23.94 9.46
C LEU A 81 1.65 24.56 8.74
N ASN A 82 1.90 24.16 7.48
CA ASN A 82 3.01 24.67 6.69
C ASN A 82 2.84 26.12 6.20
N HIS A 83 1.68 26.75 6.46
CA HIS A 83 1.41 28.13 6.07
C HIS A 83 1.08 29.04 7.26
N LEU A 84 1.27 28.58 8.49
CA LEU A 84 0.98 29.36 9.70
C LEU A 84 1.80 30.65 9.79
N GLU A 85 3.05 30.63 9.37
CA GLU A 85 3.96 31.78 9.40
C GLU A 85 3.55 32.92 8.45
N LYS A 86 2.76 32.65 7.42
CA LYS A 86 2.25 33.67 6.49
C LYS A 86 1.05 34.41 7.14
N ALA A 87 1.35 35.31 8.06
CA ALA A 87 0.35 35.98 8.88
C ALA A 87 -0.61 36.93 8.12
N GLU A 88 -0.29 37.34 6.90
CA GLU A 88 -1.02 38.36 6.17
C GLU A 88 -1.66 37.83 4.89
N GLY A 89 -3.01 37.79 4.87
CA GLY A 89 -3.82 37.59 3.69
C GLY A 89 -4.71 36.35 3.71
N GLU A 90 -5.58 36.30 2.73
CA GLU A 90 -6.36 35.12 2.38
C GLU A 90 -5.48 34.14 1.62
N SER A 91 -5.61 32.85 1.95
CA SER A 91 -4.97 31.79 1.19
C SER A 91 -5.94 30.64 0.97
N GLU A 92 -5.93 30.10 -0.22
CA GLU A 92 -6.83 29.03 -0.64
C GLU A 92 -6.00 27.89 -1.26
N LYS A 93 -6.46 26.66 -1.04
CA LYS A 93 -5.94 25.47 -1.64
C LYS A 93 -7.09 24.60 -2.13
N LYS A 94 -7.02 24.17 -3.40
CA LYS A 94 -7.97 23.22 -3.98
C LYS A 94 -7.22 22.03 -4.55
N GLU A 95 -7.66 20.86 -4.19
CA GLU A 95 -7.14 19.58 -4.70
C GLU A 95 -8.32 18.65 -5.00
N LYS A 96 -8.08 17.65 -5.85
CA LYS A 96 -9.05 16.60 -6.13
C LYS A 96 -8.35 15.25 -6.05
N ALA A 97 -8.90 14.34 -5.24
CA ALA A 97 -8.46 12.97 -5.25
C ALA A 97 -9.13 12.22 -6.42
N TYR A 98 -8.32 11.53 -7.21
CA TYR A 98 -8.80 10.76 -8.37
C TYR A 98 -9.18 9.34 -8.02
N PHE A 99 -8.63 8.82 -6.93
CA PHE A 99 -8.75 7.42 -6.55
C PHE A 99 -9.34 7.29 -5.17
N ALA A 100 -10.28 6.37 -5.02
CA ALA A 100 -10.88 6.03 -3.74
C ALA A 100 -9.89 5.36 -2.77
N GLY A 101 -8.75 4.84 -3.27
CA GLY A 101 -7.70 4.24 -2.45
C GLY A 101 -6.33 4.55 -3.01
N ASN A 102 -5.45 5.08 -2.15
CA ASN A 102 -4.07 5.38 -2.49
C ASN A 102 -3.19 5.21 -1.25
N GLY A 103 -2.01 4.61 -1.40
CA GLY A 103 -1.22 4.27 -0.21
C GLY A 103 0.21 3.84 -0.46
N LEU A 104 0.78 3.31 0.60
CA LEU A 104 2.11 2.77 0.67
C LEU A 104 2.05 1.27 1.01
N MET A 105 2.91 0.46 0.42
CA MET A 105 3.25 -0.86 0.91
C MET A 105 4.59 -0.79 1.64
N LEU A 106 4.61 -1.26 2.89
CA LEU A 106 5.78 -1.27 3.75
C LEU A 106 6.29 -2.69 3.91
N ASP A 107 7.51 -2.96 3.45
CA ASP A 107 8.14 -4.26 3.65
C ASP A 107 8.62 -4.42 5.10
N CYS A 108 8.03 -5.40 5.79
CA CYS A 108 8.33 -5.76 7.17
C CYS A 108 8.96 -7.16 7.27
N SER A 109 9.53 -7.70 6.18
CA SER A 109 10.01 -9.09 6.16
C SER A 109 11.48 -9.26 5.75
N ARG A 110 11.99 -8.47 4.78
CA ARG A 110 13.30 -8.75 4.19
C ARG A 110 14.48 -8.31 5.07
N ASN A 111 14.59 -7.02 5.35
CA ASN A 111 15.75 -6.50 6.09
C ASN A 111 15.46 -6.27 7.57
N ALA A 112 14.27 -5.75 7.89
CA ALA A 112 13.86 -5.49 9.27
C ALA A 112 12.34 -5.55 9.41
N VAL A 113 11.89 -5.79 10.64
CA VAL A 113 10.51 -5.54 11.06
C VAL A 113 10.50 -4.20 11.78
N PHE A 114 9.70 -3.26 11.32
CA PHE A 114 9.59 -1.94 11.94
C PHE A 114 8.91 -2.05 13.30
N THR A 115 9.39 -1.31 14.29
CA THR A 115 8.69 -1.23 15.56
C THR A 115 7.32 -0.57 15.40
N VAL A 116 6.38 -0.87 16.29
CA VAL A 116 5.04 -0.28 16.33
C VAL A 116 5.12 1.26 16.26
N GLU A 117 6.01 1.87 17.03
CA GLU A 117 6.19 3.32 17.05
C GLU A 117 6.67 3.90 15.70
N LYS A 118 7.51 3.15 14.98
CA LYS A 118 7.95 3.57 13.63
C LYS A 118 6.81 3.47 12.62
N VAL A 119 6.00 2.42 12.66
CA VAL A 119 4.81 2.30 11.79
C VAL A 119 3.82 3.42 12.10
N LYS A 120 3.58 3.76 13.36
CA LYS A 120 2.75 4.92 13.75
C LYS A 120 3.31 6.24 13.22
N ALA A 121 4.63 6.42 13.24
CA ALA A 121 5.25 7.61 12.64
C ALA A 121 5.01 7.67 11.12
N MET A 122 5.08 6.55 10.41
CA MET A 122 4.74 6.46 8.99
C MET A 122 3.27 6.78 8.74
N ILE A 123 2.36 6.26 9.56
CA ILE A 123 0.93 6.57 9.47
C ILE A 123 0.70 8.08 9.56
N ARG A 124 1.39 8.80 10.45
CA ARG A 124 1.30 10.27 10.52
C ARG A 124 1.81 10.96 9.26
N ILE A 125 2.88 10.43 8.65
CA ILE A 125 3.37 10.94 7.35
C ILE A 125 2.33 10.72 6.26
N LEU A 126 1.76 9.51 6.16
CA LEU A 126 0.72 9.19 5.17
C LEU A 126 -0.51 10.09 5.34
N ALA A 127 -0.96 10.32 6.57
CA ALA A 127 -2.05 11.23 6.87
C ALA A 127 -1.75 12.67 6.38
N LYS A 128 -0.55 13.19 6.64
CA LYS A 128 -0.10 14.51 6.16
C LYS A 128 -0.05 14.60 4.63
N LEU A 129 0.15 13.47 3.95
CA LEU A 129 0.15 13.35 2.49
C LEU A 129 -1.25 13.11 1.91
N GLY A 130 -2.26 12.82 2.73
CA GLY A 130 -3.61 12.52 2.30
C GLY A 130 -3.77 11.10 1.75
N LEU A 131 -2.87 10.19 2.10
CA LEU A 131 -2.94 8.78 1.72
C LEU A 131 -3.85 8.02 2.70
N ASN A 132 -4.71 7.15 2.17
CA ASN A 132 -5.73 6.44 2.94
C ASN A 132 -5.54 4.93 3.01
N ARG A 133 -4.39 4.42 2.54
CA ARG A 133 -4.03 2.99 2.57
C ARG A 133 -2.62 2.80 3.10
N LEU A 134 -2.43 1.77 3.92
CA LEU A 134 -1.13 1.24 4.29
C LEU A 134 -1.18 -0.29 4.18
N LEU A 135 -0.34 -0.87 3.35
CA LEU A 135 -0.17 -2.31 3.27
C LEU A 135 1.06 -2.71 4.09
N LEU A 136 0.93 -3.71 4.96
CA LEU A 136 2.07 -4.33 5.63
C LEU A 136 2.42 -5.61 4.88
N TYR A 137 3.55 -5.59 4.18
CA TYR A 137 4.09 -6.78 3.53
C TYR A 137 4.84 -7.61 4.57
N THR A 138 4.32 -8.80 4.81
CA THR A 138 4.86 -9.76 5.78
C THR A 138 4.91 -11.14 5.15
N GLU A 139 6.00 -11.84 5.27
CA GLU A 139 6.10 -13.24 4.86
C GLU A 139 5.72 -14.14 6.03
N ASP A 140 6.57 -14.14 7.07
CA ASP A 140 6.35 -14.88 8.31
C ASP A 140 6.44 -13.97 9.55
N THR A 141 6.42 -12.65 9.36
CA THR A 141 6.68 -11.69 10.45
C THR A 141 5.43 -11.23 11.18
N TYR A 142 4.49 -12.12 11.39
CA TYR A 142 3.31 -11.92 12.24
C TYR A 142 2.98 -13.21 13.01
N GLU A 143 2.29 -13.09 14.12
CA GLU A 143 1.95 -14.21 14.98
C GLU A 143 0.78 -15.01 14.45
N VAL A 144 0.93 -16.34 14.43
CA VAL A 144 -0.11 -17.33 14.15
C VAL A 144 -0.14 -18.29 15.34
N PRO A 145 -1.13 -18.20 16.23
CA PRO A 145 -1.13 -18.95 17.50
C PRO A 145 -0.95 -20.46 17.35
N GLU A 146 -1.56 -21.03 16.29
CA GLU A 146 -1.51 -22.49 16.03
C GLU A 146 -0.20 -22.94 15.34
N LEU A 147 0.68 -22.00 15.01
CA LEU A 147 1.95 -22.25 14.33
C LEU A 147 3.11 -21.63 15.11
N PRO A 148 3.54 -22.24 16.23
CA PRO A 148 4.47 -21.61 17.16
C PRO A 148 5.84 -21.26 16.56
N TYR A 149 6.29 -21.98 15.53
CA TYR A 149 7.56 -21.72 14.85
C TYR A 149 7.45 -20.69 13.71
N PHE A 150 6.23 -20.30 13.30
CA PHE A 150 6.04 -19.30 12.27
C PHE A 150 6.57 -17.93 12.74
N GLY A 151 7.54 -17.37 12.04
CA GLY A 151 8.17 -16.09 12.36
C GLY A 151 9.06 -16.06 13.61
N VAL A 152 9.42 -17.22 14.18
CA VAL A 152 10.34 -17.27 15.32
C VAL A 152 11.70 -16.69 14.96
N TYR A 153 12.25 -15.83 15.82
CA TYR A 153 13.48 -15.06 15.64
C TYR A 153 13.47 -14.04 14.50
N ARG A 154 12.28 -13.71 13.97
CA ARG A 154 12.13 -12.73 12.88
C ARG A 154 11.66 -11.35 13.36
N GLY A 155 11.43 -11.17 14.65
CA GLY A 155 10.83 -9.93 15.17
C GLY A 155 9.37 -9.75 14.76
N ARG A 156 8.64 -10.87 14.62
CA ARG A 156 7.23 -10.89 14.21
C ARG A 156 6.35 -10.04 15.12
N TYR A 157 5.39 -9.37 14.54
CA TYR A 157 4.37 -8.67 15.30
C TYR A 157 3.46 -9.64 16.05
N SER A 158 3.14 -9.32 17.29
CA SER A 158 2.04 -9.97 18.00
C SER A 158 0.69 -9.50 17.45
N ARG A 159 -0.36 -10.22 17.79
CA ARG A 159 -1.73 -9.84 17.46
C ARG A 159 -2.11 -8.47 18.04
N GLU A 160 -1.69 -8.21 19.27
CA GLU A 160 -1.92 -6.95 19.97
C GLU A 160 -1.19 -5.79 19.29
N GLU A 161 0.05 -5.98 18.86
CA GLU A 161 0.82 -4.97 18.14
C GLU A 161 0.18 -4.61 16.79
N ILE A 162 -0.31 -5.61 16.04
CA ILE A 162 -1.05 -5.35 14.78
C ILE A 162 -2.32 -4.55 15.06
N ARG A 163 -3.09 -4.93 16.09
CA ARG A 163 -4.32 -4.19 16.47
C ARG A 163 -4.01 -2.76 16.88
N GLU A 164 -2.95 -2.56 17.64
CA GLU A 164 -2.50 -1.23 18.05
C GLU A 164 -2.13 -0.35 16.85
N ILE A 165 -1.46 -0.91 15.85
CA ILE A 165 -1.14 -0.21 14.59
C ILE A 165 -2.43 0.11 13.82
N ASP A 166 -3.34 -0.86 13.71
CA ASP A 166 -4.57 -0.72 12.94
C ASP A 166 -5.53 0.32 13.58
N GLU A 167 -5.74 0.25 14.87
CA GLU A 167 -6.50 1.26 15.63
C GLU A 167 -5.88 2.66 15.47
N TYR A 168 -4.55 2.74 15.46
CA TYR A 168 -3.87 4.00 15.24
C TYR A 168 -4.05 4.53 13.81
N ALA A 169 -4.03 3.67 12.82
CA ALA A 169 -4.28 4.04 11.42
C ALA A 169 -5.71 4.57 11.23
N GLN A 170 -6.70 3.96 11.89
CA GLN A 170 -8.10 4.40 11.84
C GLN A 170 -8.29 5.82 12.39
N ILE A 171 -7.49 6.27 13.35
CA ILE A 171 -7.54 7.66 13.86
C ILE A 171 -7.36 8.66 12.71
N PHE A 172 -6.60 8.30 11.70
CA PHE A 172 -6.30 9.14 10.53
C PHE A 172 -7.12 8.80 9.29
N GLY A 173 -8.06 7.85 9.39
CA GLY A 173 -8.82 7.38 8.23
C GLY A 173 -7.99 6.56 7.25
N ILE A 174 -6.92 5.93 7.71
CA ILE A 174 -6.05 5.05 6.92
C ILE A 174 -6.47 3.61 7.15
N GLU A 175 -6.79 2.88 6.08
CA GLU A 175 -7.07 1.46 6.11
C GLU A 175 -5.75 0.68 6.12
N LEU A 176 -5.51 -0.09 7.18
CA LEU A 176 -4.37 -1.00 7.26
C LEU A 176 -4.73 -2.33 6.59
N ILE A 177 -3.99 -2.71 5.55
CA ILE A 177 -4.27 -3.91 4.75
C ILE A 177 -3.10 -4.91 4.91
N PRO A 178 -3.38 -6.16 5.31
CA PRO A 178 -2.36 -7.19 5.34
C PRO A 178 -1.94 -7.60 3.92
N CYS A 179 -0.62 -7.77 3.72
CA CYS A 179 -0.04 -8.36 2.54
C CYS A 179 0.84 -9.53 2.99
N ILE A 180 0.34 -10.75 2.84
CA ILE A 180 0.98 -11.98 3.28
C ILE A 180 1.37 -12.85 2.10
N GLN A 181 2.01 -13.97 2.37
CA GLN A 181 2.36 -14.95 1.35
C GLN A 181 1.62 -16.27 1.58
N THR A 182 1.00 -16.79 0.52
CA THR A 182 0.21 -18.03 0.56
C THR A 182 0.66 -19.09 -0.45
N LEU A 183 1.78 -18.87 -1.15
CA LEU A 183 2.34 -19.84 -2.10
C LEU A 183 3.87 -19.88 -2.09
N ALA A 184 4.54 -18.77 -2.44
CA ALA A 184 6.01 -18.64 -2.46
C ALA A 184 6.48 -17.61 -1.43
N HIS A 185 7.76 -17.23 -1.44
CA HIS A 185 8.40 -16.36 -0.45
C HIS A 185 8.24 -16.81 1.00
N LEU A 186 8.17 -18.14 1.21
CA LEU A 186 7.97 -18.75 2.52
C LEU A 186 9.22 -19.48 3.06
N HIS A 187 10.40 -19.19 2.52
CA HIS A 187 11.65 -19.84 2.94
C HIS A 187 11.83 -19.83 4.47
N ASN A 188 11.57 -18.72 5.12
CA ASN A 188 11.71 -18.58 6.57
C ASN A 188 10.65 -19.38 7.36
N ALA A 189 9.45 -19.52 6.83
CA ALA A 189 8.38 -20.33 7.42
C ALA A 189 8.63 -21.84 7.18
N LEU A 190 9.11 -22.21 5.99
CA LEU A 190 9.28 -23.60 5.57
C LEU A 190 10.57 -24.26 6.06
N LYS A 191 11.52 -23.52 6.63
CA LYS A 191 12.77 -24.07 7.17
C LYS A 191 12.58 -25.01 8.37
N TRP A 192 11.45 -24.90 9.07
CA TRP A 192 11.16 -25.68 10.26
C TRP A 192 10.69 -27.11 9.91
N SER A 193 11.07 -28.09 10.73
CA SER A 193 10.74 -29.51 10.50
C SER A 193 9.23 -29.76 10.39
N GLU A 194 8.42 -29.03 11.12
CA GLU A 194 6.94 -29.14 11.08
C GLU A 194 6.36 -28.76 9.72
N ALA A 195 7.01 -27.87 8.99
CA ALA A 195 6.57 -27.42 7.67
C ALA A 195 7.04 -28.32 6.51
N GLN A 196 7.91 -29.28 6.76
CA GLN A 196 8.45 -30.16 5.71
C GLN A 196 7.37 -30.92 4.94
N LYS A 197 6.27 -31.28 5.58
CA LYS A 197 5.15 -32.00 4.98
C LYS A 197 4.34 -31.18 3.96
N ILE A 198 4.40 -29.85 4.03
CA ILE A 198 3.69 -28.94 3.12
C ILE A 198 4.62 -28.24 2.12
N MET A 199 5.89 -28.58 2.13
CA MET A 199 6.92 -27.95 1.29
C MET A 199 7.01 -28.67 -0.05
N ASP A 200 6.86 -27.92 -1.14
CA ASP A 200 7.24 -28.39 -2.48
C ASP A 200 8.74 -28.16 -2.70
N THR A 201 9.18 -26.93 -2.65
CA THR A 201 10.58 -26.49 -2.63
C THR A 201 10.87 -25.72 -1.34
N PRO A 202 12.13 -25.37 -1.01
CA PRO A 202 12.44 -24.64 0.22
C PRO A 202 11.71 -23.31 0.40
N ASP A 203 11.09 -22.78 -0.63
CA ASP A 203 10.41 -21.49 -0.67
C ASP A 203 8.93 -21.56 -1.04
N ILE A 204 8.47 -22.71 -1.56
CA ILE A 204 7.15 -22.86 -2.18
C ILE A 204 6.35 -23.96 -1.49
N LEU A 205 5.07 -23.68 -1.22
CA LEU A 205 4.10 -24.65 -0.69
C LEU A 205 3.75 -25.73 -1.74
N GLN A 206 3.53 -26.95 -1.27
CA GLN A 206 3.06 -28.04 -2.12
C GLN A 206 1.56 -27.93 -2.35
N VAL A 207 1.17 -27.71 -3.60
CA VAL A 207 -0.23 -27.66 -4.04
C VAL A 207 -0.90 -29.05 -3.94
N GLY A 208 -2.17 -29.06 -3.61
CA GLY A 208 -3.01 -30.28 -3.59
C GLY A 208 -3.00 -31.06 -2.28
N LYS A 209 -2.13 -30.75 -1.33
CA LYS A 209 -2.14 -31.34 0.01
C LYS A 209 -3.13 -30.64 0.91
N GLU A 210 -3.94 -31.40 1.64
CA GLU A 210 -4.90 -30.81 2.59
C GLU A 210 -4.22 -30.02 3.70
N GLU A 211 -3.09 -30.53 4.20
CA GLU A 211 -2.28 -29.85 5.22
C GLU A 211 -1.76 -28.48 4.78
N THR A 212 -1.55 -28.28 3.48
CA THR A 212 -1.20 -26.97 2.90
C THR A 212 -2.35 -25.98 3.10
N TYR A 213 -3.58 -26.39 2.86
CA TYR A 213 -4.75 -25.53 2.98
C TYR A 213 -5.18 -25.33 4.44
N GLU A 214 -4.97 -26.31 5.31
CA GLU A 214 -5.08 -26.15 6.76
C GLU A 214 -4.07 -25.10 7.29
N PHE A 215 -2.84 -25.14 6.80
CA PHE A 215 -1.83 -24.14 7.12
C PHE A 215 -2.27 -22.73 6.67
N ILE A 216 -2.71 -22.60 5.41
CA ILE A 216 -3.18 -21.31 4.87
C ILE A 216 -4.42 -20.81 5.62
N GLU A 217 -5.37 -21.67 5.98
CA GLU A 217 -6.54 -21.28 6.77
C GLU A 217 -6.14 -20.70 8.13
N LYS A 218 -5.10 -21.25 8.79
CA LYS A 218 -4.57 -20.70 10.04
C LYS A 218 -3.97 -19.31 9.82
N LEU A 219 -3.17 -19.11 8.74
CA LEU A 219 -2.63 -17.81 8.38
C LEU A 219 -3.74 -16.77 8.18
N LEU A 220 -4.74 -17.11 7.35
CA LEU A 220 -5.84 -16.21 7.02
C LEU A 220 -6.74 -15.91 8.23
N THR A 221 -6.92 -16.88 9.13
CA THR A 221 -7.69 -16.69 10.37
C THR A 221 -6.96 -15.73 11.32
N ALA A 222 -5.65 -15.92 11.52
CA ALA A 222 -4.84 -15.03 12.34
C ALA A 222 -4.87 -13.58 11.83
N VAL A 223 -4.77 -13.39 10.52
CA VAL A 223 -4.87 -12.07 9.88
C VAL A 223 -6.27 -11.48 10.06
N LYS A 224 -7.33 -12.22 9.73
CA LYS A 224 -8.72 -11.77 9.90
C LYS A 224 -9.00 -11.29 11.33
N ASP A 225 -8.43 -11.97 12.29
CA ASP A 225 -8.62 -11.66 13.71
C ASP A 225 -7.80 -10.48 14.22
N SER A 226 -6.78 -10.07 13.47
CA SER A 226 -5.83 -9.00 13.84
C SER A 226 -6.15 -7.66 13.18
N PHE A 227 -6.80 -7.64 12.01
CA PHE A 227 -7.08 -6.44 11.22
C PHE A 227 -8.59 -6.15 11.16
N HIS A 228 -8.96 -4.87 11.10
CA HIS A 228 -10.35 -4.46 10.92
C HIS A 228 -10.84 -4.61 9.47
N THR A 229 -9.94 -4.43 8.50
CA THR A 229 -10.27 -4.58 7.08
C THR A 229 -10.66 -6.02 6.72
N ARG A 230 -11.42 -6.16 5.65
CA ARG A 230 -11.65 -7.46 4.99
C ARG A 230 -10.75 -7.67 3.76
N LYS A 231 -10.09 -6.63 3.32
CA LYS A 231 -9.13 -6.72 2.21
C LYS A 231 -7.87 -7.44 2.66
N ILE A 232 -7.37 -8.28 1.76
CA ILE A 232 -6.12 -9.02 1.99
C ILE A 232 -5.37 -9.19 0.67
N HIS A 233 -4.07 -8.95 0.70
CA HIS A 233 -3.17 -9.31 -0.38
C HIS A 233 -2.52 -10.65 -0.04
N LEU A 234 -2.77 -11.66 -0.88
CA LEU A 234 -2.38 -13.06 -0.66
C LEU A 234 -0.96 -13.41 -1.16
N GLY A 235 -0.26 -12.45 -1.77
CA GLY A 235 1.03 -12.70 -2.41
C GLY A 235 0.88 -13.51 -3.69
N MET A 236 1.42 -14.73 -3.69
CA MET A 236 1.42 -15.71 -4.79
C MET A 236 2.31 -15.33 -5.99
N ASP A 237 3.29 -14.48 -5.77
CA ASP A 237 4.26 -14.07 -6.78
C ASP A 237 5.46 -15.04 -6.89
N GLU A 238 6.12 -14.99 -8.03
CA GLU A 238 7.44 -15.58 -8.32
C GLU A 238 7.61 -17.07 -7.97
N ALA A 239 6.54 -17.86 -7.93
CA ALA A 239 6.61 -19.30 -7.67
C ALA A 239 7.19 -20.09 -8.88
N VAL A 240 8.40 -19.72 -9.33
CA VAL A 240 9.01 -20.20 -10.57
C VAL A 240 9.21 -21.73 -10.60
N GLN A 241 9.52 -22.32 -9.44
CA GLN A 241 9.76 -23.77 -9.30
C GLN A 241 8.53 -24.54 -8.81
N LEU A 242 7.33 -23.98 -8.95
CA LEU A 242 6.08 -24.60 -8.53
C LEU A 242 5.89 -25.98 -9.20
N GLY A 243 5.71 -27.00 -8.39
CA GLY A 243 5.49 -28.38 -8.84
C GLY A 243 6.76 -29.13 -9.23
N LEU A 244 7.96 -28.55 -9.04
CA LEU A 244 9.23 -29.17 -9.42
C LEU A 244 10.02 -29.78 -8.25
N GLY A 245 9.51 -29.71 -7.05
CA GLY A 245 10.12 -30.25 -5.83
C GLY A 245 9.50 -31.58 -5.38
N ASN A 246 8.93 -31.57 -4.17
CA ASN A 246 8.29 -32.74 -3.59
C ASN A 246 6.99 -33.13 -4.35
N TYR A 247 6.28 -32.13 -4.90
CA TYR A 247 5.13 -32.41 -5.75
C TYR A 247 5.50 -33.34 -6.91
N LEU A 248 6.59 -33.04 -7.66
CA LEU A 248 7.07 -33.85 -8.78
C LEU A 248 7.39 -35.28 -8.36
N LYS A 249 8.02 -35.46 -7.18
CA LYS A 249 8.38 -36.77 -6.65
C LYS A 249 7.18 -37.63 -6.31
N GLU A 250 6.14 -37.01 -5.76
CA GLU A 250 4.95 -37.69 -5.24
C GLU A 250 3.86 -37.91 -6.31
N ASN A 251 3.70 -36.94 -7.24
CA ASN A 251 2.57 -36.91 -8.17
C ASN A 251 2.95 -36.97 -9.65
N GLY A 252 4.23 -36.90 -9.96
CA GLY A 252 4.69 -36.73 -11.34
C GLY A 252 4.56 -35.26 -11.82
N TYR A 253 4.94 -35.03 -13.08
CA TYR A 253 4.91 -33.70 -13.66
C TYR A 253 3.49 -33.21 -13.92
N LYS A 254 3.21 -32.00 -13.47
CA LYS A 254 2.00 -31.21 -13.80
C LYS A 254 2.41 -29.79 -14.17
N ASN A 255 1.73 -29.21 -15.14
CA ASN A 255 2.04 -27.85 -15.59
C ASN A 255 1.79 -26.86 -14.45
N SER A 256 2.74 -25.95 -14.20
CA SER A 256 2.64 -24.92 -13.17
C SER A 256 1.38 -24.04 -13.32
N SER A 257 0.93 -23.82 -14.58
CA SER A 257 -0.30 -23.08 -14.85
C SER A 257 -1.57 -23.77 -14.33
N GLU A 258 -1.57 -25.10 -14.29
CA GLU A 258 -2.69 -25.85 -13.69
C GLU A 258 -2.60 -25.83 -12.17
N LEU A 259 -1.39 -25.94 -11.62
CA LEU A 259 -1.16 -25.89 -10.18
C LEU A 259 -1.53 -24.55 -9.57
N ILE A 260 -1.12 -23.44 -10.20
CA ILE A 260 -1.48 -22.10 -9.68
C ILE A 260 -3.00 -21.88 -9.69
N LYS A 261 -3.71 -22.36 -10.72
CA LYS A 261 -5.17 -22.25 -10.82
C LYS A 261 -5.88 -23.08 -9.75
N GLU A 262 -5.42 -24.31 -9.54
CA GLU A 262 -5.94 -25.19 -8.48
C GLU A 262 -5.71 -24.58 -7.09
N HIS A 263 -4.50 -24.12 -6.84
CA HIS A 263 -4.13 -23.49 -5.59
C HIS A 263 -4.95 -22.23 -5.33
N CYS A 264 -5.04 -21.34 -6.29
CA CYS A 264 -5.81 -20.11 -6.21
C CYS A 264 -7.30 -20.41 -5.92
N ALA A 265 -7.90 -21.39 -6.59
CA ALA A 265 -9.28 -21.77 -6.35
C ALA A 265 -9.52 -22.22 -4.89
N ARG A 266 -8.63 -23.06 -4.35
CA ARG A 266 -8.72 -23.54 -2.96
C ARG A 266 -8.54 -22.41 -1.93
N VAL A 267 -7.57 -21.49 -2.16
CA VAL A 267 -7.36 -20.35 -1.27
C VAL A 267 -8.55 -19.40 -1.30
N LEU A 268 -9.16 -19.18 -2.47
CA LEU A 268 -10.39 -18.38 -2.59
C LEU A 268 -11.57 -18.98 -1.86
N GLU A 269 -11.72 -20.32 -1.79
CA GLU A 269 -12.73 -20.99 -0.97
C GLU A 269 -12.55 -20.65 0.51
N ILE A 270 -11.31 -20.66 1.01
CA ILE A 270 -11.00 -20.25 2.39
C ILE A 270 -11.33 -18.76 2.59
N CYS A 271 -10.97 -17.89 1.66
CA CYS A 271 -11.30 -16.46 1.74
C CYS A 271 -12.81 -16.23 1.80
N ARG A 272 -13.61 -16.92 0.98
CA ARG A 272 -15.09 -16.84 1.03
C ARG A 272 -15.64 -17.28 2.38
N LYS A 273 -15.15 -18.41 2.92
CA LYS A 273 -15.53 -18.92 4.24
C LYS A 273 -15.24 -17.90 5.35
N LEU A 274 -14.12 -17.19 5.25
CA LEU A 274 -13.68 -16.20 6.23
C LEU A 274 -14.26 -14.79 5.97
N GLY A 275 -14.92 -14.56 4.84
CA GLY A 275 -15.49 -13.26 4.44
C GLY A 275 -14.41 -12.23 4.08
N LEU A 276 -13.30 -12.68 3.48
CA LEU A 276 -12.17 -11.83 3.06
C LEU A 276 -12.33 -11.38 1.59
N GLU A 277 -11.78 -10.21 1.28
CA GLU A 277 -11.73 -9.62 -0.07
C GLU A 277 -10.29 -9.74 -0.62
N PRO A 278 -9.99 -10.82 -1.36
CA PRO A 278 -8.62 -11.14 -1.75
C PRO A 278 -8.13 -10.36 -2.96
N MET A 279 -6.82 -10.08 -2.97
CA MET A 279 -6.04 -9.68 -4.15
C MET A 279 -4.72 -10.45 -4.19
N ILE A 280 -4.14 -10.61 -5.39
CA ILE A 280 -2.85 -11.28 -5.61
C ILE A 280 -1.97 -10.46 -6.53
N TRP A 281 -0.65 -10.70 -6.48
CA TRP A 281 0.24 -10.29 -7.55
C TRP A 281 -0.15 -10.98 -8.86
N SER A 282 -0.14 -10.27 -9.97
CA SER A 282 -0.70 -10.76 -11.22
C SER A 282 0.27 -11.58 -12.08
N ASP A 283 1.57 -11.59 -11.75
CA ASP A 283 2.62 -12.20 -12.55
C ASP A 283 2.39 -13.70 -12.80
N MET A 284 2.19 -14.50 -11.75
CA MET A 284 1.93 -15.93 -11.89
C MET A 284 0.65 -16.22 -12.68
N TYR A 285 -0.37 -15.37 -12.54
CA TYR A 285 -1.63 -15.53 -13.28
C TYR A 285 -1.44 -15.27 -14.79
N ILE A 286 -0.69 -14.23 -15.15
CA ILE A 286 -0.39 -13.89 -16.54
C ILE A 286 0.56 -14.93 -17.14
N THR A 287 1.66 -15.26 -16.45
CA THR A 287 2.61 -16.28 -16.93
C THR A 287 1.95 -17.63 -17.12
N SER A 288 0.99 -17.98 -16.26
CA SER A 288 0.23 -19.24 -16.38
C SER A 288 -0.68 -19.28 -17.61
N ASN A 289 -1.15 -18.16 -18.13
CA ASN A 289 -1.97 -18.09 -19.32
C ASN A 289 -1.13 -18.00 -20.60
N THR A 290 0.04 -17.34 -20.54
CA THR A 290 0.90 -17.13 -21.71
C THR A 290 1.95 -18.23 -21.93
N GLY A 291 2.37 -18.91 -20.87
CA GLY A 291 3.56 -19.78 -20.87
C GLY A 291 4.87 -19.02 -21.10
N LYS A 292 4.87 -17.69 -20.92
CA LYS A 292 6.01 -16.77 -21.13
C LYS A 292 6.31 -15.98 -19.87
N SER A 293 7.43 -15.25 -19.87
CA SER A 293 7.77 -14.33 -18.80
C SER A 293 6.71 -13.22 -18.65
N TYR A 294 6.59 -12.63 -17.46
CA TYR A 294 5.52 -11.71 -17.09
C TYR A 294 5.30 -10.56 -18.09
N TYR A 295 6.38 -9.94 -18.57
CA TYR A 295 6.30 -8.81 -19.50
C TYR A 295 6.30 -9.23 -20.99
N GLU A 296 6.43 -10.53 -21.31
CA GLU A 296 6.47 -11.04 -22.68
C GLU A 296 5.08 -11.33 -23.26
N VAL A 297 4.12 -10.48 -22.92
CA VAL A 297 2.77 -10.55 -23.49
C VAL A 297 2.80 -9.88 -24.88
N PRO A 298 2.08 -10.39 -25.90
CA PRO A 298 1.95 -9.71 -27.20
C PRO A 298 1.38 -8.31 -27.09
N GLU A 299 1.77 -7.39 -27.98
CA GLU A 299 1.32 -5.99 -27.94
C GLU A 299 -0.22 -5.83 -28.00
N ASN A 300 -0.88 -6.69 -28.76
CA ASN A 300 -2.34 -6.67 -28.90
C ASN A 300 -2.91 -8.02 -28.43
N ALA A 301 -2.53 -8.45 -27.22
CA ALA A 301 -3.01 -9.70 -26.68
C ALA A 301 -4.53 -9.69 -26.58
N ASP A 302 -5.16 -10.67 -27.19
CA ASP A 302 -6.55 -11.02 -26.98
C ASP A 302 -6.64 -12.02 -25.84
N CYS A 303 -7.24 -11.60 -24.73
CA CYS A 303 -7.42 -12.42 -23.54
C CYS A 303 -8.78 -13.13 -23.50
N SER A 304 -9.51 -13.19 -24.61
CA SER A 304 -10.83 -13.81 -24.67
C SER A 304 -10.80 -15.29 -24.28
N ASP A 305 -9.76 -16.01 -24.71
CA ASP A 305 -9.56 -17.44 -24.42
C ASP A 305 -8.79 -17.70 -23.10
N TRP A 306 -8.34 -16.66 -22.44
CA TRP A 306 -7.64 -16.80 -21.17
C TRP A 306 -8.61 -17.15 -20.04
N LYS A 307 -8.18 -18.01 -19.15
CA LYS A 307 -8.92 -18.22 -17.89
C LYS A 307 -8.85 -16.94 -17.06
N LYS A 308 -10.00 -16.30 -16.92
CA LYS A 308 -10.13 -15.09 -16.07
C LYS A 308 -10.09 -15.46 -14.60
N PRO A 309 -9.59 -14.57 -13.73
CA PRO A 309 -9.73 -14.73 -12.29
C PRO A 309 -11.20 -14.77 -11.87
N ALA A 310 -11.46 -15.31 -10.68
CA ALA A 310 -12.78 -15.20 -10.08
C ALA A 310 -13.16 -13.71 -9.88
N PRO A 311 -14.44 -13.32 -10.04
CA PRO A 311 -14.84 -11.90 -10.01
C PRO A 311 -14.50 -11.17 -8.71
N GLU A 312 -14.38 -11.90 -7.60
CA GLU A 312 -13.99 -11.34 -6.32
C GLU A 312 -12.49 -11.06 -6.20
N LEU A 313 -11.64 -11.70 -7.03
CA LEU A 313 -10.18 -11.59 -6.94
C LEU A 313 -9.65 -10.32 -7.60
N GLY A 314 -8.97 -9.49 -6.82
CA GLY A 314 -8.22 -8.36 -7.32
C GLY A 314 -6.87 -8.77 -7.93
N LEU A 315 -6.47 -8.11 -9.00
CA LEU A 315 -5.14 -8.27 -9.61
C LEU A 315 -4.28 -7.06 -9.33
N VAL A 316 -3.10 -7.29 -8.76
CA VAL A 316 -2.10 -6.25 -8.51
C VAL A 316 -0.99 -6.37 -9.57
N TYR A 317 -0.97 -5.42 -10.49
CA TYR A 317 0.09 -5.27 -11.49
C TYR A 317 1.28 -4.57 -10.85
N TRP A 318 2.41 -5.24 -10.73
CA TRP A 318 3.64 -4.66 -10.24
C TRP A 318 4.66 -4.48 -11.37
N ASP A 319 5.32 -3.33 -11.40
CA ASP A 319 6.38 -3.05 -12.36
C ASP A 319 7.35 -1.99 -11.82
N TYR A 320 8.57 -2.40 -11.59
CA TYR A 320 9.68 -1.58 -11.10
C TYR A 320 10.82 -1.49 -12.11
N TYR A 321 10.73 -2.20 -13.24
CA TYR A 321 11.86 -2.49 -14.12
C TYR A 321 11.78 -1.77 -15.44
N ASN A 322 10.59 -1.55 -15.96
CA ASN A 322 10.40 -1.01 -17.28
C ASN A 322 10.46 0.53 -17.29
N ALA A 323 11.04 1.07 -18.36
CA ALA A 323 11.13 2.50 -18.63
C ALA A 323 10.37 2.90 -19.91
N ASP A 324 9.77 1.94 -20.62
CA ASP A 324 9.02 2.15 -21.84
C ASP A 324 7.51 2.17 -21.57
N THR A 325 6.86 3.28 -21.86
CA THR A 325 5.40 3.44 -21.70
C THR A 325 4.59 2.41 -22.46
N LYS A 326 5.09 1.90 -23.59
CA LYS A 326 4.40 0.86 -24.38
C LYS A 326 4.23 -0.45 -23.61
N ILE A 327 5.20 -0.79 -22.74
CA ILE A 327 5.10 -1.98 -21.91
C ILE A 327 3.99 -1.80 -20.89
N TYR A 328 3.92 -0.64 -20.23
CA TYR A 328 2.82 -0.32 -19.30
C TYR A 328 1.46 -0.30 -19.99
N GLU A 329 1.35 0.31 -21.18
CA GLU A 329 0.11 0.32 -21.99
C GLU A 329 -0.35 -1.11 -22.30
N LYS A 330 0.55 -1.93 -22.78
CA LYS A 330 0.30 -3.34 -23.10
C LYS A 330 -0.18 -4.11 -21.86
N MET A 331 0.53 -3.99 -20.76
CA MET A 331 0.21 -4.72 -19.53
C MET A 331 -1.12 -4.26 -18.92
N LEU A 332 -1.39 -2.94 -18.88
CA LEU A 332 -2.68 -2.42 -18.40
C LEU A 332 -3.86 -2.89 -19.28
N ASN A 333 -3.68 -2.93 -20.60
CA ASN A 333 -4.70 -3.46 -21.49
C ASN A 333 -5.02 -4.94 -21.22
N VAL A 334 -4.00 -5.74 -20.91
CA VAL A 334 -4.20 -7.15 -20.52
C VAL A 334 -4.96 -7.24 -19.21
N HIS A 335 -4.52 -6.50 -18.18
CA HIS A 335 -5.20 -6.53 -16.88
C HIS A 335 -6.67 -6.11 -16.97
N LYS A 336 -6.98 -5.06 -17.75
CA LYS A 336 -8.36 -4.61 -17.97
C LYS A 336 -9.25 -5.63 -18.67
N GLN A 337 -8.69 -6.53 -19.47
CA GLN A 337 -9.44 -7.64 -20.06
C GLN A 337 -9.68 -8.79 -19.06
N LEU A 338 -8.85 -8.88 -18.03
CA LEU A 338 -8.90 -9.98 -17.05
C LEU A 338 -9.76 -9.64 -15.82
N SER A 339 -9.73 -8.40 -15.34
CA SER A 339 -10.40 -8.02 -14.10
C SER A 339 -10.80 -6.54 -14.11
N ASP A 340 -11.92 -6.23 -13.46
CA ASP A 340 -12.34 -4.86 -13.13
C ASP A 340 -11.69 -4.35 -11.83
N LYS A 341 -11.05 -5.26 -11.05
CA LYS A 341 -10.38 -4.96 -9.79
C LYS A 341 -8.88 -4.97 -9.98
N ILE A 342 -8.34 -3.86 -10.49
CA ILE A 342 -6.92 -3.71 -10.78
C ILE A 342 -6.31 -2.67 -9.86
N VAL A 343 -5.14 -2.98 -9.32
CA VAL A 343 -4.26 -2.04 -8.62
C VAL A 343 -2.91 -2.05 -9.31
N PHE A 344 -2.33 -0.88 -9.54
CA PHE A 344 -0.96 -0.76 -10.00
C PHE A 344 -0.03 -0.52 -8.80
N ALA A 345 1.03 -1.31 -8.69
CA ALA A 345 2.10 -1.17 -7.71
C ALA A 345 3.40 -0.75 -8.42
N GLY A 346 3.81 0.50 -8.21
CA GLY A 346 5.12 1.01 -8.59
C GLY A 346 6.13 0.83 -7.46
N GLY A 347 7.41 0.95 -7.74
CA GLY A 347 8.45 0.77 -6.73
C GLY A 347 9.57 1.79 -6.79
N CYS A 348 10.13 2.08 -5.63
CA CYS A 348 11.35 2.86 -5.49
C CYS A 348 12.54 1.92 -5.32
N TRP A 349 13.53 2.02 -6.19
CA TRP A 349 14.71 1.15 -6.22
C TRP A 349 15.62 1.36 -5.00
N ILE A 350 15.23 0.80 -3.86
CA ILE A 350 15.99 0.89 -2.60
C ILE A 350 16.41 -0.48 -2.06
N TRP A 351 16.05 -1.57 -2.75
CA TRP A 351 16.35 -2.95 -2.36
C TRP A 351 17.63 -3.53 -3.00
N ASN A 352 18.21 -2.89 -4.01
CA ASN A 352 19.34 -3.40 -4.77
C ASN A 352 20.71 -2.86 -4.30
N GLY A 353 20.93 -2.77 -2.99
CA GLY A 353 22.22 -2.37 -2.44
C GLY A 353 22.09 -1.44 -1.24
N ILE A 354 23.23 -0.93 -0.79
CA ILE A 354 23.33 -0.06 0.39
C ILE A 354 22.75 1.35 0.13
N ALA A 355 22.79 1.79 -1.13
CA ALA A 355 22.28 3.09 -1.54
C ALA A 355 21.10 2.95 -2.51
N PRO A 356 20.06 3.81 -2.39
CA PRO A 356 18.95 3.84 -3.33
C PRO A 356 19.41 4.12 -4.76
N ASN A 357 18.85 3.41 -5.72
CA ASN A 357 19.03 3.72 -7.14
C ASN A 357 17.97 4.73 -7.61
N TYR A 358 18.20 5.95 -7.27
CA TYR A 358 17.29 7.04 -7.57
C TYR A 358 17.06 7.25 -9.09
N SER A 359 18.08 7.13 -9.90
CA SER A 359 17.94 7.28 -11.36
C SER A 359 16.98 6.25 -11.95
N ARG A 360 17.07 5.01 -11.50
CA ARG A 360 16.19 3.93 -11.94
C ARG A 360 14.76 4.14 -11.47
N SER A 361 14.58 4.43 -10.17
CA SER A 361 13.28 4.76 -9.59
C SER A 361 12.57 5.85 -10.40
N PHE A 362 13.32 6.89 -10.74
CA PHE A 362 12.81 8.01 -11.49
C PHE A 362 12.34 7.63 -12.89
N THR A 363 13.19 6.90 -13.62
CA THR A 363 12.90 6.52 -15.00
C THR A 363 11.69 5.58 -15.09
N CYS A 364 11.62 4.58 -14.22
CA CYS A 364 10.49 3.65 -14.19
C CYS A 364 9.19 4.34 -13.73
N THR A 365 9.25 5.15 -12.67
CA THR A 365 8.09 5.89 -12.17
C THR A 365 7.54 6.86 -13.20
N LYS A 366 8.41 7.55 -13.95
CA LYS A 366 8.00 8.44 -15.04
C LYS A 366 7.21 7.71 -16.11
N ALA A 367 7.70 6.56 -16.59
CA ALA A 367 7.01 5.75 -17.58
C ALA A 367 5.66 5.25 -17.07
N ALA A 368 5.63 4.73 -15.85
CA ALA A 368 4.42 4.23 -15.19
C ALA A 368 3.36 5.33 -15.05
N LEU A 369 3.71 6.46 -14.42
CA LEU A 369 2.77 7.57 -14.18
C LEU A 369 2.26 8.17 -15.50
N THR A 370 3.10 8.29 -16.53
CA THR A 370 2.67 8.75 -17.86
C THR A 370 1.58 7.87 -18.43
N THR A 371 1.72 6.55 -18.28
CA THR A 371 0.74 5.59 -18.80
C THR A 371 -0.51 5.54 -17.92
N CYS A 372 -0.34 5.49 -16.61
CA CYS A 372 -1.48 5.48 -15.67
C CYS A 372 -2.35 6.73 -15.83
N LYS A 373 -1.75 7.91 -16.06
CA LYS A 373 -2.46 9.14 -16.42
C LYS A 373 -3.35 8.94 -17.66
N LYS A 374 -2.78 8.40 -18.75
CA LYS A 374 -3.51 8.18 -20.00
C LYS A 374 -4.66 7.19 -19.87
N TYR A 375 -4.48 6.19 -19.01
CA TYR A 375 -5.44 5.10 -18.80
C TYR A 375 -6.34 5.30 -17.58
N GLU A 376 -6.18 6.42 -16.85
CA GLU A 376 -6.90 6.73 -15.61
C GLU A 376 -6.82 5.60 -14.57
N VAL A 377 -5.63 4.96 -14.47
CA VAL A 377 -5.38 3.85 -13.55
C VAL A 377 -4.77 4.37 -12.25
N PRO A 378 -5.34 3.99 -11.10
CA PRO A 378 -4.81 4.33 -9.78
C PRO A 378 -3.35 3.93 -9.62
N VAL A 379 -2.54 4.81 -9.03
CA VAL A 379 -1.12 4.58 -8.78
C VAL A 379 -0.85 4.55 -7.29
N VAL A 380 -0.26 3.45 -6.82
CA VAL A 380 0.40 3.36 -5.53
C VAL A 380 1.90 3.49 -5.78
N VAL A 381 2.53 4.47 -5.18
CA VAL A 381 3.99 4.57 -5.18
C VAL A 381 4.50 3.84 -3.95
N ASP A 382 5.01 2.65 -4.18
CA ASP A 382 5.67 1.88 -3.15
C ASP A 382 7.09 2.38 -2.96
N SER A 383 7.51 2.58 -1.71
CA SER A 383 8.89 2.93 -1.40
C SER A 383 9.79 1.70 -1.28
N ASP A 384 9.20 0.50 -1.06
CA ASP A 384 9.93 -0.71 -0.65
C ASP A 384 11.08 -0.36 0.32
N ALA A 385 10.74 0.56 1.25
CA ALA A 385 11.72 1.22 2.10
C ALA A 385 12.22 0.26 3.16
N HIS A 386 13.48 -0.12 3.04
CA HIS A 386 14.15 -0.99 4.00
C HIS A 386 14.77 -0.22 5.17
N THR A 387 14.64 1.11 5.17
CA THR A 387 15.03 1.98 6.28
C THR A 387 14.04 3.13 6.46
N ASP A 388 13.83 3.57 7.70
CA ASP A 388 12.93 4.67 8.02
C ASP A 388 13.32 6.02 7.41
N ALA A 389 14.61 6.25 7.19
CA ALA A 389 15.13 7.47 6.56
C ALA A 389 14.67 7.66 5.11
N LEU A 390 14.22 6.60 4.44
CA LEU A 390 13.81 6.62 3.03
C LEU A 390 12.29 6.65 2.86
N VAL A 391 11.53 6.40 3.92
CA VAL A 391 10.08 6.51 3.88
C VAL A 391 9.67 7.97 3.74
N GLY A 392 8.86 8.26 2.74
CA GLY A 392 8.42 9.64 2.44
C GLY A 392 9.41 10.45 1.60
N CYS A 393 10.51 9.88 1.13
CA CYS A 393 11.39 10.51 0.14
C CYS A 393 10.72 10.55 -1.25
N HIS A 394 9.85 11.54 -1.46
CA HIS A 394 9.09 11.72 -2.71
C HIS A 394 9.75 12.66 -3.73
N CYS A 395 10.99 13.09 -3.51
CA CYS A 395 11.72 14.01 -4.41
C CYS A 395 11.76 13.53 -5.87
N PHE A 396 11.67 12.21 -6.09
CA PHE A 396 11.61 11.63 -7.43
C PHE A 396 10.26 11.81 -8.07
N ALA A 397 9.17 11.49 -7.36
CA ALA A 397 7.83 11.65 -7.87
C ALA A 397 7.59 13.11 -8.28
N GLU A 398 8.08 14.06 -7.49
CA GLU A 398 7.98 15.48 -7.78
C GLU A 398 8.66 15.87 -9.10
N LYS A 399 9.88 15.38 -9.32
CA LYS A 399 10.62 15.68 -10.55
C LYS A 399 9.97 15.06 -11.77
N VAL A 400 9.52 13.80 -11.67
CA VAL A 400 8.78 13.11 -12.76
C VAL A 400 7.50 13.84 -13.09
N ILE A 401 6.72 14.18 -12.07
CA ILE A 401 5.47 14.92 -12.18
C ILE A 401 5.66 16.20 -13.00
N ARG A 402 6.73 16.97 -12.75
CA ARG A 402 7.05 18.18 -13.49
C ARG A 402 7.51 17.91 -14.91
N GLU A 403 8.39 16.91 -15.10
CA GLU A 403 8.96 16.61 -16.42
C GLU A 403 7.93 16.09 -17.43
N ILE A 404 6.86 15.43 -16.96
CA ILE A 404 5.80 14.89 -17.83
C ILE A 404 4.55 15.76 -17.85
N ASP A 405 4.59 16.93 -17.21
CA ASP A 405 3.42 17.80 -17.05
C ASP A 405 2.19 17.00 -16.57
N PHE A 406 2.38 16.22 -15.50
CA PHE A 406 1.34 15.37 -14.96
C PHE A 406 0.22 16.24 -14.38
N PRO A 407 -1.07 16.01 -14.72
CA PRO A 407 -2.14 16.85 -14.23
C PRO A 407 -2.10 16.92 -12.70
N GLU A 408 -2.07 18.15 -12.16
CA GLU A 408 -2.06 18.33 -10.71
C GLU A 408 -3.27 17.64 -10.06
N GLU A 409 -4.38 17.59 -10.77
CA GLU A 409 -5.59 16.92 -10.37
C GLU A 409 -5.46 15.39 -10.31
N LEU A 410 -4.50 14.78 -10.98
CA LEU A 410 -4.21 13.33 -10.90
C LEU A 410 -3.20 12.97 -9.80
N ILE A 411 -2.65 13.96 -9.13
CA ILE A 411 -1.72 13.75 -8.03
C ILE A 411 -2.48 13.84 -6.72
N VAL A 412 -2.66 12.71 -6.07
CA VAL A 412 -3.51 12.56 -4.89
C VAL A 412 -2.99 13.32 -3.66
N ASN A 413 -1.75 13.76 -3.66
CA ASN A 413 -1.09 14.24 -2.44
C ASN A 413 -0.33 15.54 -2.61
N ARG A 414 -0.78 16.56 -3.47
CA ARG A 414 0.10 17.69 -3.60
C ARG A 414 -0.28 18.99 -4.32
N SER A 415 0.51 20.03 -4.02
CA SER A 415 1.16 20.90 -4.99
C SER A 415 2.69 20.68 -4.99
N VAL A 416 3.37 20.98 -6.12
CA VAL A 416 4.84 20.89 -6.26
C VAL A 416 5.57 21.75 -5.22
N GLU A 417 5.02 22.90 -4.86
CA GLU A 417 5.60 23.79 -3.86
C GLU A 417 5.50 23.26 -2.45
N GLU A 418 4.41 22.57 -2.12
CA GLU A 418 4.23 21.97 -0.80
C GLU A 418 5.11 20.75 -0.59
N LEU A 419 5.23 19.90 -1.63
CA LEU A 419 6.16 18.79 -1.60
C LEU A 419 7.61 19.27 -1.44
N LYS A 420 8.00 20.35 -2.13
CA LYS A 420 9.31 20.99 -1.94
C LYS A 420 9.56 21.48 -0.54
N LYS A 421 8.59 22.11 0.09
CA LYS A 421 8.73 22.58 1.48
C LYS A 421 8.82 21.42 2.46
N PHE A 422 8.13 20.33 2.17
CA PHE A 422 8.19 19.09 2.96
C PHE A 422 9.57 18.42 2.85
N LEU A 423 10.19 18.45 1.64
CA LEU A 423 11.46 17.81 1.34
C LEU A 423 12.69 18.67 1.70
N ASN A 424 12.53 19.99 1.81
CA ASN A 424 13.63 20.91 2.14
C ASN A 424 13.72 21.19 3.67
N LYS A 425 12.96 20.47 4.47
CA LYS A 425 13.06 20.44 5.93
C LYS A 425 13.69 19.13 6.40
#